data_47d4a3a92955f5ec2c24f8cf586d42b9
#
_entry.id   47d4a3a92955f5ec2c24f8cf586d42b9
#
_cell.length_a   1.000
_cell.length_b   1.000
_cell.length_c   1.000
_cell.angle_alpha   90.00
_cell.angle_beta   90.00
_cell.angle_gamma   90.00
#
_symmetry.space_group_name_H-M   'P 1'
#
loop_
_entity.id
_entity.type
_entity.pdbx_description
1 polymer ?
#
loop_
_entity_poly.entity_id
_entity_poly.type
_entity_poly.pdbx_seq_one_letter_code
_entity_poly.pdbx_strand_id
1 'polypeptide(L)'
;MSMNNYSVFTGETKMNKKFIVFSLLIIPISMSLSAYEPYGSHTSDKWQIWAYSSAAPSFIGENAAIIGASGKVIREGINGWTCQSANPRPYPEKGWKNPHEAMAVCHDDEGMKWMMAYMQGIKPELERDSYMWMLNGDMGEDNTKAGVFNKEDSTPGEWIESGPHLMLMPKDPTTIEKFSTDFMSGAPYVMFAGTDYAHLMIPTEDYYKYTK
;
A
#
# COMPACT_ATOMS: atom_id res chain seq x y z
N MET A 1 -4.51 -84.50 56.62
CA MET A 1 -5.88 -84.36 56.13
C MET A 1 -6.04 -83.00 55.60
N SER A 2 -6.00 -82.89 54.30
CA SER A 2 -5.94 -81.59 53.61
C SER A 2 -7.32 -81.36 52.93
N MET A 3 -7.90 -80.17 53.21
CA MET A 3 -9.11 -79.73 52.50
C MET A 3 -8.71 -78.71 51.46
N ASN A 4 -9.02 -78.94 50.20
CA ASN A 4 -8.86 -78.09 49.07
C ASN A 4 -9.95 -76.99 49.05
N ASN A 5 -9.57 -75.72 49.05
CA ASN A 5 -10.44 -74.59 48.75
C ASN A 5 -10.28 -74.22 47.28
N TYR A 6 -11.35 -74.37 46.49
CA TYR A 6 -11.50 -73.84 45.14
C TYR A 6 -11.95 -72.36 45.24
N SER A 7 -11.10 -71.42 44.78
CA SER A 7 -11.46 -70.04 44.57
C SER A 7 -11.96 -69.81 43.15
N VAL A 8 -13.18 -69.32 43.02
CA VAL A 8 -13.77 -68.96 41.74
C VAL A 8 -13.35 -67.52 41.43
N PHE A 9 -12.57 -67.35 40.35
CA PHE A 9 -12.22 -66.01 39.80
C PHE A 9 -13.34 -65.57 38.88
N THR A 10 -14.10 -64.53 39.29
CA THR A 10 -14.99 -63.75 38.40
C THR A 10 -14.16 -62.60 37.84
N GLY A 11 -13.74 -62.72 36.61
CA GLY A 11 -13.04 -61.65 35.88
C GLY A 11 -14.02 -60.59 35.37
N GLU A 12 -14.04 -59.42 35.99
CA GLU A 12 -14.66 -58.22 35.40
C GLU A 12 -13.71 -57.59 34.40
N THR A 13 -14.07 -57.66 33.13
CA THR A 13 -13.40 -56.91 32.03
C THR A 13 -13.79 -55.47 32.07
N LYS A 14 -12.95 -54.60 32.62
CA LYS A 14 -13.05 -53.16 32.52
C LYS A 14 -12.78 -52.74 31.07
N MET A 15 -13.84 -52.35 30.33
CA MET A 15 -13.75 -51.71 29.01
C MET A 15 -13.21 -50.26 29.21
N ASN A 16 -11.96 -50.05 28.83
CA ASN A 16 -11.38 -48.69 28.72
C ASN A 16 -11.99 -47.97 27.49
N LYS A 17 -12.97 -47.11 27.71
CA LYS A 17 -13.44 -46.13 26.70
C LYS A 17 -12.36 -45.10 26.49
N LYS A 18 -11.52 -45.30 25.45
CA LYS A 18 -10.64 -44.21 24.97
C LYS A 18 -11.53 -43.19 24.28
N PHE A 19 -11.75 -42.06 24.95
CA PHE A 19 -12.34 -40.89 24.31
C PHE A 19 -11.29 -40.33 23.32
N ILE A 20 -11.50 -40.50 22.03
CA ILE A 20 -10.75 -39.81 20.98
C ILE A 20 -11.35 -38.42 20.90
N VAL A 21 -10.66 -37.42 21.52
CA VAL A 21 -10.96 -36.03 21.35
C VAL A 21 -10.44 -35.61 19.97
N PHE A 22 -11.36 -35.48 18.99
CA PHE A 22 -11.07 -34.90 17.72
C PHE A 22 -10.92 -33.35 17.97
N SER A 23 -9.68 -32.91 18.13
CA SER A 23 -9.39 -31.47 18.10
C SER A 23 -9.60 -30.99 16.66
N LEU A 24 -10.75 -30.34 16.41
CA LEU A 24 -10.94 -29.59 15.17
C LEU A 24 -9.92 -28.44 15.19
N LEU A 25 -8.83 -28.57 14.44
CA LEU A 25 -7.96 -27.47 14.11
C LEU A 25 -8.76 -26.52 13.20
N ILE A 26 -9.33 -25.47 13.77
CA ILE A 26 -9.85 -24.33 13.00
C ILE A 26 -8.63 -23.59 12.47
N ILE A 27 -8.21 -23.93 11.26
CA ILE A 27 -7.22 -23.12 10.52
C ILE A 27 -7.96 -21.84 10.14
N PRO A 28 -7.54 -20.65 10.65
CA PRO A 28 -8.08 -19.40 10.14
C PRO A 28 -7.70 -19.34 8.66
N ILE A 29 -8.67 -19.48 7.78
CA ILE A 29 -8.51 -19.13 6.37
C ILE A 29 -8.37 -17.60 6.37
N SER A 30 -7.13 -17.12 6.39
CA SER A 30 -6.83 -15.74 6.05
C SER A 30 -7.30 -15.55 4.60
N MET A 31 -8.49 -15.02 4.42
CA MET A 31 -8.95 -14.56 3.12
C MET A 31 -8.03 -13.41 2.73
N SER A 32 -6.98 -13.71 1.97
CA SER A 32 -6.23 -12.69 1.24
C SER A 32 -7.25 -11.87 0.47
N LEU A 33 -7.32 -10.57 0.76
CA LEU A 33 -8.20 -9.66 0.04
C LEU A 33 -7.89 -9.82 -1.45
N SER A 34 -8.92 -10.09 -2.23
CA SER A 34 -8.88 -10.52 -3.61
C SER A 34 -7.81 -9.78 -4.43
N ALA A 35 -6.87 -10.52 -5.02
CA ALA A 35 -5.94 -10.00 -6.05
C ALA A 35 -6.70 -9.50 -7.31
N TYR A 36 -8.00 -9.72 -7.39
CA TYR A 36 -8.84 -9.38 -8.54
C TYR A 36 -9.68 -8.14 -8.28
N GLU A 37 -9.81 -7.31 -9.32
CA GLU A 37 -10.69 -6.16 -9.33
C GLU A 37 -12.13 -6.54 -8.94
N PRO A 38 -12.75 -5.86 -7.96
CA PRO A 38 -14.12 -6.13 -7.57
C PRO A 38 -15.09 -5.75 -8.70
N TYR A 39 -16.04 -6.62 -8.97
CA TYR A 39 -17.14 -6.30 -9.87
C TYR A 39 -18.01 -5.17 -9.28
N GLY A 40 -18.39 -4.19 -10.12
CA GLY A 40 -19.31 -3.11 -9.76
C GLY A 40 -18.81 -1.72 -10.11
N SER A 41 -19.40 -0.69 -9.50
CA SER A 41 -19.04 0.70 -9.74
C SER A 41 -17.69 1.05 -9.13
N HIS A 42 -16.84 1.78 -9.86
CA HIS A 42 -15.58 2.32 -9.37
C HIS A 42 -15.75 3.45 -8.34
N THR A 43 -16.96 3.97 -8.17
CA THR A 43 -17.29 4.91 -7.10
C THR A 43 -17.62 4.20 -5.78
N SER A 44 -17.74 2.85 -5.77
CA SER A 44 -18.06 2.09 -4.57
C SER A 44 -16.88 2.03 -3.60
N ASP A 45 -17.16 2.02 -2.29
CA ASP A 45 -16.13 1.82 -1.26
C ASP A 45 -15.34 0.53 -1.50
N LYS A 46 -15.99 -0.55 -1.95
CA LYS A 46 -15.34 -1.82 -2.24
C LYS A 46 -14.26 -1.68 -3.32
N TRP A 47 -14.54 -0.97 -4.40
CA TRP A 47 -13.57 -0.74 -5.46
C TRP A 47 -12.44 0.18 -4.97
N GLN A 48 -12.76 1.27 -4.28
CA GLN A 48 -11.77 2.22 -3.76
C GLN A 48 -10.85 1.55 -2.72
N ILE A 49 -11.38 0.69 -1.83
CA ILE A 49 -10.58 -0.09 -0.90
C ILE A 49 -9.57 -0.97 -1.67
N TRP A 50 -10.03 -1.72 -2.67
CA TRP A 50 -9.16 -2.56 -3.50
C TRP A 50 -8.11 -1.73 -4.25
N ALA A 51 -8.54 -0.69 -4.95
CA ALA A 51 -7.68 0.14 -5.78
C ALA A 51 -6.61 0.87 -4.97
N TYR A 52 -6.99 1.46 -3.84
CA TYR A 52 -6.06 2.28 -3.06
C TYR A 52 -5.13 1.41 -2.20
N SER A 53 -5.61 0.31 -1.63
CA SER A 53 -4.74 -0.59 -0.87
C SER A 53 -3.68 -1.29 -1.74
N SER A 54 -3.92 -1.43 -3.05
CA SER A 54 -2.95 -2.02 -3.99
C SER A 54 -1.74 -1.12 -4.29
N ALA A 55 -1.74 0.12 -3.78
CA ALA A 55 -0.62 1.04 -3.93
C ALA A 55 0.62 0.64 -3.13
N ALA A 56 0.51 -0.28 -2.17
CA ALA A 56 1.61 -0.76 -1.34
C ALA A 56 1.67 -2.29 -1.33
N PRO A 57 2.80 -2.89 -0.87
CA PRO A 57 2.85 -4.33 -0.60
C PRO A 57 1.70 -4.79 0.30
N SER A 58 1.22 -6.03 0.12
CA SER A 58 0.03 -6.55 0.81
C SER A 58 0.11 -6.43 2.33
N PHE A 59 1.28 -6.67 2.92
CA PHE A 59 1.49 -6.53 4.37
C PHE A 59 1.29 -5.09 4.90
N ILE A 60 1.31 -4.07 4.02
CA ILE A 60 0.94 -2.68 4.31
C ILE A 60 -0.51 -2.44 3.90
N GLY A 61 -0.82 -2.63 2.62
CA GLY A 61 -2.09 -2.22 2.03
C GLY A 61 -3.31 -2.91 2.64
N GLU A 62 -3.20 -4.19 3.03
CA GLU A 62 -4.29 -4.95 3.64
C GLU A 62 -4.71 -4.41 5.03
N ASN A 63 -3.77 -3.78 5.75
CA ASN A 63 -3.96 -3.30 7.11
C ASN A 63 -4.00 -1.76 7.24
N ALA A 64 -3.83 -1.03 6.13
CA ALA A 64 -3.86 0.42 6.09
C ALA A 64 -5.28 0.97 6.23
N ALA A 65 -5.41 2.16 6.78
CA ALA A 65 -6.65 2.94 6.64
C ALA A 65 -6.86 3.29 5.16
N ILE A 66 -8.12 3.41 4.73
CA ILE A 66 -8.45 3.86 3.38
C ILE A 66 -9.30 5.13 3.47
N ILE A 67 -8.82 6.20 2.84
CA ILE A 67 -9.59 7.41 2.63
C ILE A 67 -10.20 7.36 1.23
N GLY A 68 -11.52 7.36 1.15
CA GLY A 68 -12.25 7.36 -0.10
C GLY A 68 -12.23 8.71 -0.80
N ALA A 69 -12.72 8.77 -2.03
CA ALA A 69 -12.79 9.99 -2.84
C ALA A 69 -13.62 11.13 -2.22
N SER A 70 -14.50 10.81 -1.27
CA SER A 70 -15.25 11.81 -0.49
C SER A 70 -14.44 12.44 0.65
N GLY A 71 -13.19 12.04 0.85
CA GLY A 71 -12.35 12.45 1.99
C GLY A 71 -12.68 11.74 3.30
N LYS A 72 -13.59 10.75 3.29
CA LYS A 72 -13.96 9.99 4.49
C LYS A 72 -13.15 8.70 4.59
N VAL A 73 -12.91 8.27 5.83
CA VAL A 73 -12.37 6.93 6.09
C VAL A 73 -13.45 5.90 5.75
N ILE A 74 -13.16 5.03 4.79
CA ILE A 74 -14.04 3.94 4.32
C ILE A 74 -13.55 2.56 4.78
N ARG A 75 -12.35 2.50 5.33
CA ARG A 75 -11.78 1.36 6.07
C ARG A 75 -10.83 1.89 7.12
N GLU A 76 -11.01 1.48 8.37
CA GLU A 76 -10.05 1.75 9.45
C GLU A 76 -8.76 0.93 9.25
N GLY A 77 -7.63 1.50 9.67
CA GLY A 77 -6.32 0.86 9.61
C GLY A 77 -5.81 0.48 11.01
N ILE A 78 -4.87 -0.46 11.05
CA ILE A 78 -4.25 -0.93 12.30
C ILE A 78 -2.72 -0.89 12.28
N ASN A 79 -2.10 -0.40 11.21
CA ASN A 79 -0.66 -0.45 11.01
C ASN A 79 0.02 0.92 10.85
N GLY A 80 -0.73 2.02 11.08
CA GLY A 80 -0.22 3.38 10.96
C GLY A 80 -0.07 3.90 9.53
N TRP A 81 -0.50 3.13 8.53
CA TRP A 81 -0.52 3.54 7.12
C TRP A 81 -1.92 3.95 6.68
N THR A 82 -1.97 4.88 5.74
CA THR A 82 -3.19 5.33 5.08
C THR A 82 -3.00 5.27 3.57
N CYS A 83 -3.99 4.73 2.84
CA CYS A 83 -3.97 4.72 1.39
C CYS A 83 -5.16 5.49 0.82
N GLN A 84 -4.93 6.21 -0.28
CA GLN A 84 -5.92 7.05 -0.93
C GLN A 84 -5.53 7.34 -2.39
N SER A 85 -6.38 8.07 -3.11
CA SER A 85 -6.02 8.68 -4.39
C SER A 85 -5.15 9.92 -4.16
N ALA A 86 -4.06 10.06 -4.92
CA ALA A 86 -3.24 11.26 -5.00
C ALA A 86 -3.43 12.02 -6.31
N ASN A 87 -4.37 11.62 -7.17
CA ASN A 87 -4.59 12.30 -8.44
C ASN A 87 -5.14 13.71 -8.19
N PRO A 88 -4.41 14.78 -8.62
CA PRO A 88 -4.83 16.16 -8.41
C PRO A 88 -5.99 16.61 -9.32
N ARG A 89 -6.36 15.78 -10.31
CA ARG A 89 -7.44 16.08 -11.25
C ARG A 89 -8.81 15.84 -10.59
N PRO A 90 -9.89 16.49 -11.08
CA PRO A 90 -11.23 16.27 -10.57
C PRO A 90 -11.63 14.80 -10.58
N TYR A 91 -12.22 14.32 -9.48
CA TYR A 91 -12.71 12.95 -9.37
C TYR A 91 -13.80 12.69 -10.43
N PRO A 92 -13.66 11.67 -11.31
CA PRO A 92 -14.62 11.41 -12.36
C PRO A 92 -15.98 10.94 -11.82
N GLU A 93 -17.08 11.29 -12.47
CA GLU A 93 -18.44 10.88 -12.10
C GLU A 93 -18.58 9.35 -11.96
N LYS A 94 -17.88 8.59 -12.82
CA LYS A 94 -17.90 7.12 -12.82
C LYS A 94 -16.77 6.50 -11.98
N GLY A 95 -15.99 7.31 -11.26
CA GLY A 95 -14.77 6.89 -10.59
C GLY A 95 -13.56 6.77 -11.53
N TRP A 96 -12.38 6.56 -10.98
CA TRP A 96 -11.16 6.30 -11.74
C TRP A 96 -11.28 5.01 -12.54
N LYS A 97 -10.70 4.92 -13.75
CA LYS A 97 -10.75 3.72 -14.59
C LYS A 97 -10.01 2.53 -14.00
N ASN A 98 -8.91 2.82 -13.27
CA ASN A 98 -8.04 1.82 -12.67
C ASN A 98 -7.19 2.46 -11.55
N PRO A 99 -6.44 1.67 -10.75
CA PRO A 99 -5.58 2.19 -9.67
C PRO A 99 -4.47 3.13 -10.15
N HIS A 100 -3.97 2.98 -11.39
CA HIS A 100 -2.98 3.88 -11.98
C HIS A 100 -3.57 5.27 -12.24
N GLU A 101 -4.75 5.37 -12.86
CA GLU A 101 -5.43 6.65 -13.05
C GLU A 101 -5.78 7.31 -11.71
N ALA A 102 -6.12 6.51 -10.68
CA ALA A 102 -6.31 7.02 -9.33
C ALA A 102 -5.04 7.61 -8.72
N MET A 103 -3.86 7.33 -9.27
CA MET A 103 -2.57 7.64 -8.66
C MET A 103 -2.56 7.19 -7.19
N ALA A 104 -2.99 5.93 -6.96
CA ALA A 104 -3.17 5.41 -5.62
C ALA A 104 -1.84 5.42 -4.86
N VAL A 105 -1.85 5.97 -3.63
CA VAL A 105 -0.68 6.13 -2.76
C VAL A 105 -0.98 5.59 -1.37
N CYS A 106 0.00 4.90 -0.76
CA CYS A 106 -0.03 4.59 0.67
C CYS A 106 1.13 5.32 1.36
N HIS A 107 0.85 6.00 2.44
CA HIS A 107 1.77 6.85 3.21
C HIS A 107 1.56 6.68 4.71
N ASP A 108 2.55 7.10 5.51
CA ASP A 108 2.41 7.29 6.95
C ASP A 108 1.88 8.71 7.27
N ASP A 109 1.88 9.10 8.54
CA ASP A 109 1.40 10.40 9.00
C ASP A 109 2.28 11.58 8.51
N GLU A 110 3.62 11.41 8.44
CA GLU A 110 4.52 12.43 7.90
C GLU A 110 4.36 12.57 6.39
N GLY A 111 4.13 11.46 5.67
CA GLY A 111 3.80 11.48 4.25
C GLY A 111 2.51 12.23 3.97
N MET A 112 1.50 12.12 4.84
CA MET A 112 0.29 12.95 4.73
C MET A 112 0.62 14.43 4.85
N LYS A 113 1.46 14.83 5.81
CA LYS A 113 1.88 16.24 5.97
C LYS A 113 2.58 16.75 4.71
N TRP A 114 3.49 15.94 4.15
CA TRP A 114 4.20 16.30 2.92
C TRP A 114 3.21 16.50 1.75
N MET A 115 2.33 15.55 1.54
CA MET A 115 1.34 15.61 0.44
C MET A 115 0.39 16.80 0.60
N MET A 116 -0.08 17.09 1.81
CA MET A 116 -0.94 18.23 2.07
C MET A 116 -0.20 19.56 1.83
N ALA A 117 1.08 19.67 2.24
CA ALA A 117 1.91 20.84 1.98
C ALA A 117 2.13 21.05 0.47
N TYR A 118 2.44 19.96 -0.26
CA TYR A 118 2.58 19.96 -1.71
C TYR A 118 1.31 20.47 -2.40
N MET A 119 0.14 19.95 -2.06
CA MET A 119 -1.15 20.37 -2.62
C MET A 119 -1.51 21.82 -2.31
N GLN A 120 -1.02 22.39 -1.20
CA GLN A 120 -1.24 23.78 -0.81
C GLN A 120 -0.17 24.73 -1.35
N GLY A 121 0.87 24.22 -1.97
CA GLY A 121 2.01 25.04 -2.44
C GLY A 121 2.83 25.67 -1.31
N ILE A 122 2.89 25.02 -0.13
CA ILE A 122 3.67 25.47 1.03
C ILE A 122 4.79 24.48 1.34
N LYS A 123 5.83 24.94 2.03
CA LYS A 123 6.95 24.09 2.43
C LYS A 123 6.47 22.96 3.37
N PRO A 124 6.83 21.69 3.09
CA PRO A 124 6.59 20.60 4.04
C PRO A 124 7.40 20.78 5.33
N GLU A 125 6.76 20.57 6.48
CA GLU A 125 7.39 20.57 7.81
C GLU A 125 7.24 19.18 8.43
N LEU A 126 8.26 18.34 8.31
CA LEU A 126 8.27 16.97 8.78
C LEU A 126 9.07 16.82 10.07
N GLU A 127 8.62 15.96 10.99
CA GLU A 127 9.35 15.59 12.20
C GLU A 127 10.44 14.54 11.93
N ARG A 128 10.25 13.71 10.92
CA ARG A 128 11.14 12.65 10.47
C ARG A 128 11.02 12.42 8.97
N ASP A 129 11.94 11.64 8.39
CA ASP A 129 11.78 11.11 7.05
C ASP A 129 10.51 10.24 6.96
N SER A 130 9.89 10.24 5.79
CA SER A 130 8.69 9.48 5.49
C SER A 130 8.84 8.66 4.22
N TYR A 131 7.98 7.67 4.05
CA TYR A 131 7.92 6.84 2.85
C TYR A 131 6.51 6.82 2.28
N MET A 132 6.42 6.80 0.95
CA MET A 132 5.17 6.63 0.23
C MET A 132 5.30 5.57 -0.84
N TRP A 133 4.32 4.68 -0.93
CA TRP A 133 4.25 3.64 -1.94
C TRP A 133 3.26 4.01 -3.04
N MET A 134 3.68 3.87 -4.30
CA MET A 134 2.83 4.02 -5.49
C MET A 134 3.07 2.85 -6.46
N LEU A 135 2.69 1.62 -6.06
CA LEU A 135 2.92 0.42 -6.88
C LEU A 135 2.05 0.36 -8.14
N ASN A 136 1.09 1.26 -8.28
CA ASN A 136 0.32 1.43 -9.51
C ASN A 136 0.89 2.52 -10.42
N GLY A 137 1.89 3.26 -9.95
CA GLY A 137 2.47 4.39 -10.66
C GLY A 137 1.56 5.63 -10.66
N ASP A 138 1.92 6.62 -11.46
CA ASP A 138 1.22 7.90 -11.60
C ASP A 138 0.97 8.28 -13.07
N MET A 139 0.10 9.27 -13.27
CA MET A 139 -0.32 9.78 -14.59
C MET A 139 0.65 10.81 -15.21
N GLY A 140 1.83 10.93 -14.63
CA GLY A 140 2.89 11.79 -15.10
C GLY A 140 2.93 13.18 -14.44
N GLU A 141 4.17 13.65 -14.33
CA GLU A 141 4.53 14.94 -13.78
C GLU A 141 5.87 15.41 -14.36
N ASP A 142 6.13 16.72 -14.30
CA ASP A 142 7.44 17.27 -14.65
C ASP A 142 8.45 16.94 -13.53
N ASN A 143 9.57 16.29 -13.87
CA ASN A 143 10.60 15.88 -12.92
C ASN A 143 11.26 17.05 -12.18
N THR A 144 11.19 18.27 -12.76
CA THR A 144 11.89 19.46 -12.24
C THR A 144 10.94 20.49 -11.62
N LYS A 145 9.65 20.45 -11.95
CA LYS A 145 8.68 21.46 -11.54
C LYS A 145 7.48 20.82 -10.85
N ALA A 146 7.37 21.05 -9.55
CA ALA A 146 6.22 20.64 -8.77
C ALA A 146 4.92 21.28 -9.30
N GLY A 147 3.82 20.49 -9.33
CA GLY A 147 2.50 20.97 -9.73
C GLY A 147 2.25 21.06 -11.23
N VAL A 148 3.12 20.53 -12.08
CA VAL A 148 2.94 20.45 -13.53
C VAL A 148 2.41 19.07 -13.90
N PHE A 149 1.09 18.98 -14.09
CA PHE A 149 0.35 17.71 -14.30
C PHE A 149 -0.07 17.47 -15.75
N ASN A 150 0.35 18.30 -16.68
CA ASN A 150 0.10 18.14 -18.13
C ASN A 150 1.42 18.10 -18.87
N LYS A 151 1.57 17.15 -19.78
CA LYS A 151 2.81 16.96 -20.55
C LYS A 151 3.17 18.19 -21.40
N GLU A 152 2.14 18.87 -21.91
CA GLU A 152 2.29 20.07 -22.76
C GLU A 152 2.88 21.26 -21.99
N ASP A 153 2.70 21.30 -20.67
CA ASP A 153 3.17 22.37 -19.79
C ASP A 153 4.54 22.04 -19.18
N SER A 154 5.03 20.81 -19.39
CA SER A 154 6.28 20.35 -18.79
C SER A 154 7.53 20.90 -19.46
N THR A 155 8.61 20.91 -18.71
CA THR A 155 9.94 21.18 -19.24
C THR A 155 10.29 20.15 -20.30
N PRO A 156 10.78 20.55 -21.50
CA PRO A 156 11.13 19.61 -22.55
C PRO A 156 12.12 18.54 -22.07
N GLY A 157 11.72 17.27 -22.16
CA GLY A 157 12.52 16.11 -21.72
C GLY A 157 12.36 15.72 -20.25
N GLU A 158 11.59 16.48 -19.46
CA GLU A 158 11.45 16.26 -18.02
C GLU A 158 10.10 15.61 -17.61
N TRP A 159 9.24 15.27 -18.57
CA TRP A 159 7.99 14.56 -18.28
C TRP A 159 8.22 13.08 -18.05
N ILE A 160 7.71 12.56 -16.93
CA ILE A 160 7.70 11.14 -16.66
C ILE A 160 6.33 10.66 -16.16
N GLU A 161 5.80 9.60 -16.76
CA GLU A 161 4.73 8.78 -16.24
C GLU A 161 5.38 7.62 -15.48
N SER A 162 5.49 7.76 -14.16
CA SER A 162 6.20 6.80 -13.32
C SER A 162 5.40 5.51 -13.17
N GLY A 163 6.04 4.37 -13.37
CA GLY A 163 5.49 3.06 -13.01
C GLY A 163 5.59 2.80 -11.50
N PRO A 164 5.57 1.52 -11.07
CA PRO A 164 5.66 1.14 -9.65
C PRO A 164 6.91 1.68 -8.97
N HIS A 165 6.74 2.35 -7.83
CA HIS A 165 7.85 2.94 -7.09
C HIS A 165 7.57 3.11 -5.59
N LEU A 166 8.65 3.29 -4.84
CA LEU A 166 8.66 3.82 -3.48
C LEU A 166 9.28 5.21 -3.52
N MET A 167 8.78 6.12 -2.69
CA MET A 167 9.34 7.45 -2.49
C MET A 167 9.85 7.61 -1.06
N LEU A 168 11.01 8.26 -0.89
CA LEU A 168 11.47 8.78 0.39
C LEU A 168 11.26 10.29 0.40
N MET A 169 10.44 10.78 1.31
CA MET A 169 10.22 12.20 1.62
C MET A 169 11.15 12.58 2.77
N PRO A 170 12.30 13.20 2.52
CA PRO A 170 13.23 13.53 3.58
C PRO A 170 12.70 14.71 4.42
N LYS A 171 12.94 14.65 5.74
CA LYS A 171 12.74 15.81 6.63
C LYS A 171 13.59 17.00 6.19
N ASP A 172 14.82 16.71 5.77
CA ASP A 172 15.77 17.68 5.24
C ASP A 172 16.13 17.32 3.79
N PRO A 173 15.57 18.02 2.78
CA PRO A 173 15.83 17.74 1.37
C PRO A 173 17.31 17.79 0.97
N THR A 174 18.17 18.49 1.71
CA THR A 174 19.61 18.56 1.40
C THR A 174 20.32 17.21 1.56
N THR A 175 19.75 16.29 2.31
CA THR A 175 20.31 14.95 2.55
C THR A 175 20.35 14.08 1.28
N ILE A 176 19.52 14.40 0.29
CA ILE A 176 19.40 13.65 -0.97
C ILE A 176 20.00 14.38 -2.18
N GLU A 177 20.54 15.59 -2.03
CA GLU A 177 21.08 16.42 -3.14
C GLU A 177 22.16 15.74 -3.98
N LYS A 178 22.85 14.73 -3.43
CA LYS A 178 23.92 14.00 -4.14
C LYS A 178 23.43 12.87 -5.03
N PHE A 179 22.15 12.51 -4.96
CA PHE A 179 21.60 11.53 -5.87
C PHE A 179 21.40 12.13 -7.27
N SER A 180 21.40 11.28 -8.28
CA SER A 180 21.12 11.67 -9.66
C SER A 180 19.70 12.24 -9.80
N THR A 181 19.49 13.12 -10.78
CA THR A 181 18.17 13.54 -11.25
C THR A 181 17.74 12.80 -12.52
N ASP A 182 18.59 11.89 -13.03
CA ASP A 182 18.32 11.12 -14.24
C ASP A 182 17.34 9.99 -13.94
N PHE A 183 16.07 10.23 -14.23
CA PHE A 183 14.99 9.25 -14.05
C PHE A 183 15.00 8.10 -15.05
N MET A 184 15.88 8.15 -16.08
CA MET A 184 16.02 7.07 -17.06
C MET A 184 17.16 6.10 -16.73
N SER A 185 17.93 6.35 -15.68
CA SER A 185 19.08 5.54 -15.31
C SER A 185 18.74 4.16 -14.69
N GLY A 186 17.50 3.96 -14.21
CA GLY A 186 17.10 2.77 -13.43
C GLY A 186 17.55 2.81 -11.97
N ALA A 187 18.40 3.75 -11.58
CA ALA A 187 18.80 3.97 -10.19
C ALA A 187 17.79 4.88 -9.46
N PRO A 188 17.80 4.91 -8.11
CA PRO A 188 17.08 5.95 -7.37
C PRO A 188 17.53 7.34 -7.81
N TYR A 189 16.57 8.26 -7.98
CA TYR A 189 16.82 9.62 -8.44
C TYR A 189 16.00 10.64 -7.67
N VAL A 190 16.43 11.91 -7.68
CA VAL A 190 15.73 13.01 -7.01
C VAL A 190 14.76 13.68 -7.98
N MET A 191 13.48 13.66 -7.64
CA MET A 191 12.45 14.46 -8.28
C MET A 191 12.33 15.82 -7.57
N PHE A 192 12.06 16.90 -8.31
CA PHE A 192 12.00 18.29 -7.84
C PHE A 192 13.29 18.78 -7.15
N ALA A 193 14.44 18.35 -7.66
CA ALA A 193 15.74 18.72 -7.09
C ALA A 193 15.90 20.23 -6.89
N GLY A 194 16.45 20.62 -5.72
CA GLY A 194 16.65 22.02 -5.35
C GLY A 194 15.39 22.76 -4.90
N THR A 195 14.27 22.09 -4.72
CA THR A 195 13.03 22.66 -4.17
C THR A 195 12.73 22.11 -2.77
N ASP A 196 11.79 22.74 -2.07
CA ASP A 196 11.26 22.23 -0.79
C ASP A 196 10.52 20.89 -0.93
N TYR A 197 10.17 20.48 -2.15
CA TYR A 197 9.48 19.24 -2.46
C TYR A 197 10.41 18.13 -2.96
N ALA A 198 11.73 18.37 -2.95
CA ALA A 198 12.67 17.34 -3.39
C ALA A 198 12.49 16.04 -2.59
N HIS A 199 12.33 14.95 -3.31
CA HIS A 199 12.17 13.61 -2.75
C HIS A 199 12.90 12.56 -3.59
N LEU A 200 13.22 11.43 -3.00
CA LEU A 200 13.93 10.36 -3.69
C LEU A 200 12.93 9.35 -4.25
N MET A 201 12.92 9.23 -5.57
CA MET A 201 12.19 8.19 -6.31
C MET A 201 13.02 6.91 -6.32
N ILE A 202 12.43 5.79 -5.93
CA ILE A 202 13.06 4.46 -5.87
C ILE A 202 12.27 3.54 -6.79
N PRO A 203 12.71 3.38 -8.06
CA PRO A 203 12.06 2.51 -9.03
C PRO A 203 11.95 1.07 -8.53
N THR A 204 10.82 0.42 -8.80
CA THR A 204 10.63 -1.02 -8.58
C THR A 204 10.42 -1.74 -9.90
N GLU A 205 10.12 -3.05 -9.87
CA GLU A 205 9.83 -3.82 -11.07
C GLU A 205 8.74 -3.14 -11.91
N ASP A 206 8.91 -3.13 -13.23
CA ASP A 206 8.01 -2.48 -14.21
C ASP A 206 7.95 -0.93 -14.13
N TYR A 207 8.94 -0.27 -13.53
CA TYR A 207 8.94 1.19 -13.39
C TYR A 207 8.69 1.94 -14.71
N TYR A 208 9.25 1.48 -15.81
CA TYR A 208 9.12 2.14 -17.13
C TYR A 208 7.94 1.66 -17.97
N LYS A 209 7.01 0.88 -17.41
CA LYS A 209 5.89 0.33 -18.22
C LYS A 209 4.97 1.36 -18.85
N TYR A 210 4.93 2.59 -18.32
CA TYR A 210 4.15 3.69 -18.86
C TYR A 210 4.99 4.72 -19.62
N THR A 211 6.30 4.70 -19.48
CA THR A 211 7.23 5.60 -20.18
C THR A 211 7.31 5.18 -21.65
N LYS A 212 7.00 6.12 -22.55
CA LYS A 212 7.02 5.91 -24.04
C LYS A 212 7.99 6.88 -24.70
#